data_0cb3f3b66aa9a473be831144d2b011b3
#
_entry.id   0cb3f3b66aa9a473be831144d2b011b3
#
_cell.length_a   1.000
_cell.length_b   1.000
_cell.length_c   1.000
_cell.angle_alpha   90.00
_cell.angle_beta   90.00
_cell.angle_gamma   90.00
#
_symmetry.space_group_name_H-M   'P 1'
#
loop_
_entity.id
_entity.type
_entity.pdbx_description
1 polymer ?
#
loop_
_entity_poly.entity_id
_entity_poly.type
_entity_poly.pdbx_seq_one_letter_code
_entity_poly.pdbx_strand_id
1 'polypeptide(L)'
;MRNTYIYTETKKLIKKYDTRDPFEIMDQMNIVVGETSRYKTLKGYCFMSCKTIYVMISSFLSEEEKMIVAAHELGHIILHRSQLKMAPMQDDTLYNMTDNTEYQANLFAADLLIEDEDIEEMVQNEDLDYFGLCSSLN
;
A
#
# COMPACT_ATOMS: atom_id res chain seq x y z
N MET A 1 1.18 10.24 -16.79
CA MET A 1 0.58 9.13 -17.54
C MET A 1 0.37 7.93 -16.64
N ARG A 2 -0.78 7.30 -16.75
CA ARG A 2 -1.11 6.13 -15.93
C ARG A 2 -0.26 4.92 -16.34
N ASN A 3 0.21 4.15 -15.34
CA ASN A 3 0.92 2.91 -15.58
C ASN A 3 -0.10 1.79 -15.88
N THR A 4 -0.10 1.31 -17.12
CA THR A 4 -1.08 0.32 -17.57
C THR A 4 -0.99 -1.00 -16.83
N TYR A 5 0.24 -1.45 -16.52
CA TYR A 5 0.43 -2.71 -15.80
C TYR A 5 -0.15 -2.63 -14.38
N ILE A 6 0.16 -1.56 -13.65
CA ILE A 6 -0.33 -1.38 -12.29
C ILE A 6 -1.86 -1.25 -12.29
N TYR A 7 -2.40 -0.47 -13.22
CA TYR A 7 -3.84 -0.31 -13.37
C TYR A 7 -4.52 -1.67 -13.60
N THR A 8 -3.97 -2.46 -14.51
CA THR A 8 -4.52 -3.78 -14.83
C THR A 8 -4.49 -4.72 -13.63
N GLU A 9 -3.37 -4.75 -12.90
CA GLU A 9 -3.24 -5.60 -11.73
C GLU A 9 -4.21 -5.18 -10.62
N THR A 10 -4.40 -3.87 -10.45
CA THR A 10 -5.36 -3.37 -9.47
C THR A 10 -6.79 -3.78 -9.81
N LYS A 11 -7.17 -3.64 -11.08
CA LYS A 11 -8.52 -4.01 -11.52
C LYS A 11 -8.77 -5.51 -11.38
N LYS A 12 -7.76 -6.34 -11.62
CA LYS A 12 -7.86 -7.79 -11.40
C LYS A 12 -8.15 -8.09 -9.92
N LEU A 13 -7.47 -7.40 -9.01
CA LEU A 13 -7.70 -7.61 -7.59
C LEU A 13 -9.10 -7.19 -7.17
N ILE A 14 -9.55 -6.03 -7.61
CA ILE A 14 -10.89 -5.54 -7.30
C ILE A 14 -11.94 -6.54 -7.77
N LYS A 15 -11.77 -7.05 -8.98
CA LYS A 15 -12.71 -8.02 -9.55
C LYS A 15 -12.67 -9.35 -8.79
N LYS A 16 -11.47 -9.83 -8.45
CA LYS A 16 -11.30 -11.12 -7.78
C LYS A 16 -11.90 -11.13 -6.39
N TYR A 17 -11.72 -10.06 -5.64
CA TYR A 17 -12.16 -10.00 -4.24
C TYR A 17 -13.44 -9.20 -4.05
N ASP A 18 -13.93 -8.58 -5.11
CA ASP A 18 -15.18 -7.80 -5.12
C ASP A 18 -15.18 -6.70 -4.07
N THR A 19 -14.05 -6.01 -3.91
CA THR A 19 -13.91 -4.90 -2.97
C THR A 19 -12.70 -4.07 -3.34
N ARG A 20 -12.71 -2.80 -2.93
CA ARG A 20 -11.55 -1.90 -3.02
C ARG A 20 -10.88 -1.73 -1.65
N ASP A 21 -11.43 -2.33 -0.60
CA ASP A 21 -10.88 -2.19 0.75
C ASP A 21 -9.64 -3.06 0.89
N PRO A 22 -8.45 -2.47 1.10
CA PRO A 22 -7.22 -3.24 1.21
C PRO A 22 -7.23 -4.21 2.39
N PHE A 23 -7.93 -3.89 3.47
CA PHE A 23 -8.01 -4.79 4.62
C PHE A 23 -8.82 -6.04 4.28
N GLU A 24 -9.92 -5.89 3.54
CA GLU A 24 -10.71 -7.04 3.11
C GLU A 24 -9.93 -7.91 2.13
N ILE A 25 -9.20 -7.28 1.20
CA ILE A 25 -8.38 -8.01 0.23
C ILE A 25 -7.30 -8.80 0.96
N MET A 26 -6.59 -8.15 1.89
CA MET A 26 -5.52 -8.80 2.64
C MET A 26 -6.05 -9.96 3.48
N ASP A 27 -7.22 -9.78 4.09
CA ASP A 27 -7.85 -10.86 4.85
C ASP A 27 -8.11 -12.09 3.98
N GLN A 28 -8.65 -11.87 2.78
CA GLN A 28 -8.93 -12.97 1.85
C GLN A 28 -7.66 -13.60 1.28
N MET A 29 -6.55 -12.86 1.27
CA MET A 29 -5.26 -13.38 0.84
C MET A 29 -4.48 -14.06 1.97
N ASN A 30 -5.07 -14.14 3.16
CA ASN A 30 -4.43 -14.69 4.35
C ASN A 30 -3.18 -13.91 4.77
N ILE A 31 -3.20 -12.61 4.55
CA ILE A 31 -2.16 -11.70 5.03
C ILE A 31 -2.53 -11.29 6.45
N VAL A 32 -1.57 -11.40 7.36
CA VAL A 32 -1.80 -11.02 8.75
C VAL A 32 -1.54 -9.51 8.89
N VAL A 33 -2.55 -8.80 9.38
CA VAL A 33 -2.46 -7.35 9.56
C VAL A 33 -2.51 -7.03 11.05
N GLY A 34 -1.57 -6.19 11.49
CA GLY A 34 -1.53 -5.75 12.87
C GLY A 34 -1.20 -4.27 12.96
N GLU A 35 -1.36 -3.72 14.16
CA GLU A 35 -0.99 -2.34 14.43
C GLU A 35 0.14 -2.31 15.43
N THR A 36 0.97 -1.26 15.35
CA THR A 36 2.09 -1.09 16.24
C THR A 36 2.26 0.37 16.64
N SER A 37 2.61 0.60 17.90
CA SER A 37 2.98 1.92 18.39
C SER A 37 4.48 2.06 18.55
N ARG A 38 5.24 1.07 18.11
CA ARG A 38 6.70 1.02 18.30
C ARG A 38 7.44 2.12 17.56
N TYR A 39 6.97 2.47 16.35
CA TYR A 39 7.64 3.45 15.51
C TYR A 39 6.77 4.69 15.37
N LYS A 40 7.30 5.84 15.77
CA LYS A 40 6.52 7.09 15.71
C LYS A 40 6.51 7.74 14.33
N THR A 41 7.57 7.54 13.57
CA THR A 41 7.73 8.17 12.26
C THR A 41 7.41 7.26 11.10
N LEU A 42 7.49 5.94 11.29
CA LEU A 42 7.20 4.97 10.26
C LEU A 42 5.70 4.69 10.23
N LYS A 43 5.08 4.84 9.08
CA LYS A 43 3.63 4.66 8.94
C LYS A 43 3.21 3.21 8.84
N GLY A 44 4.04 2.38 8.18
CA GLY A 44 3.76 0.96 8.05
C GLY A 44 4.88 0.23 7.36
N TYR A 45 4.82 -1.09 7.39
CA TYR A 45 5.78 -1.94 6.70
C TYR A 45 5.17 -3.32 6.47
N CYS A 46 5.79 -4.09 5.57
CA CYS A 46 5.40 -5.48 5.35
C CYS A 46 6.63 -6.35 5.30
N PHE A 47 6.44 -7.63 5.62
CA PHE A 47 7.52 -8.61 5.61
C PHE A 47 6.93 -10.01 5.47
N MET A 48 7.79 -10.98 5.15
CA MET A 48 7.39 -12.38 5.05
C MET A 48 8.17 -13.20 6.07
N SER A 49 7.47 -14.08 6.76
CA SER A 49 8.10 -15.00 7.72
C SER A 49 7.33 -16.33 7.66
N CYS A 50 8.06 -17.44 7.53
CA CYS A 50 7.47 -18.78 7.46
C CYS A 50 6.34 -18.86 6.43
N LYS A 51 6.57 -18.28 5.25
CA LYS A 51 5.62 -18.27 4.13
C LYS A 51 4.36 -17.44 4.39
N THR A 52 4.29 -16.72 5.49
CA THR A 52 3.17 -15.84 5.80
C THR A 52 3.61 -14.40 5.62
N ILE A 53 2.75 -13.60 5.01
CA ILE A 53 3.02 -12.17 4.81
C ILE A 53 2.33 -11.40 5.93
N TYR A 54 3.05 -10.45 6.50
CA TYR A 54 2.58 -9.59 7.58
C TYR A 54 2.62 -8.14 7.14
N VAL A 55 1.58 -7.40 7.51
CA VAL A 55 1.53 -5.94 7.31
C VAL A 55 1.33 -5.31 8.69
N MET A 56 2.21 -4.41 9.06
CA MET A 56 2.12 -3.67 10.31
C MET A 56 1.87 -2.21 10.02
N ILE A 57 0.87 -1.63 10.69
CA ILE A 57 0.45 -0.26 10.45
C ILE A 57 0.54 0.52 11.76
N SER A 58 0.99 1.76 11.68
CA SER A 58 1.12 2.60 12.86
C SER A 58 -0.24 2.86 13.51
N SER A 59 -0.33 2.62 14.82
CA SER A 59 -1.56 2.89 15.57
C SER A 59 -1.82 4.38 15.76
N PHE A 60 -0.85 5.25 15.45
CA PHE A 60 -1.01 6.70 15.57
C PHE A 60 -1.79 7.34 14.42
N LEU A 61 -2.06 6.60 13.36
CA LEU A 61 -2.71 7.13 12.16
C LEU A 61 -4.24 7.19 12.32
N SER A 62 -4.86 8.10 11.59
CA SER A 62 -6.33 8.13 11.48
C SER A 62 -6.82 6.93 10.66
N GLU A 63 -8.12 6.69 10.64
CA GLU A 63 -8.68 5.58 9.88
C GLU A 63 -8.43 5.73 8.38
N GLU A 64 -8.56 6.95 7.83
CA GLU A 64 -8.25 7.21 6.42
C GLU A 64 -6.78 6.98 6.13
N GLU A 65 -5.90 7.43 7.01
CA GLU A 65 -4.46 7.23 6.84
C GLU A 65 -4.10 5.75 6.89
N LYS A 66 -4.72 4.98 7.79
CA LYS A 66 -4.49 3.53 7.85
C LYS A 66 -4.90 2.85 6.55
N MET A 67 -6.00 3.30 5.95
CA MET A 67 -6.48 2.76 4.68
C MET A 67 -5.45 2.98 3.57
N ILE A 68 -4.88 4.18 3.51
CA ILE A 68 -3.87 4.53 2.51
C ILE A 68 -2.60 3.70 2.71
N VAL A 69 -2.14 3.59 3.94
CA VAL A 69 -0.94 2.80 4.25
C VAL A 69 -1.17 1.34 3.93
N ALA A 70 -2.34 0.81 4.29
CA ALA A 70 -2.67 -0.58 3.96
C ALA A 70 -2.64 -0.82 2.45
N ALA A 71 -3.21 0.10 1.66
CA ALA A 71 -3.21 -0.01 0.20
C ALA A 71 -1.79 0.07 -0.37
N HIS A 72 -0.97 0.96 0.20
CA HIS A 72 0.43 1.11 -0.21
C HIS A 72 1.22 -0.18 0.05
N GLU A 73 1.07 -0.77 1.26
CA GLU A 73 1.74 -2.00 1.60
C GLU A 73 1.26 -3.17 0.73
N LEU A 74 -0.04 -3.21 0.46
CA LEU A 74 -0.57 -4.21 -0.47
C LEU A 74 0.06 -4.05 -1.85
N GLY A 75 0.29 -2.82 -2.28
CA GLY A 75 0.99 -2.54 -3.54
C GLY A 75 2.37 -3.16 -3.56
N HIS A 76 3.15 -3.04 -2.49
CA HIS A 76 4.45 -3.70 -2.40
C HIS A 76 4.31 -5.21 -2.48
N ILE A 77 3.31 -5.77 -1.82
CA ILE A 77 3.10 -7.22 -1.82
C ILE A 77 2.76 -7.72 -3.23
N ILE A 78 1.91 -7.01 -3.95
CA ILE A 78 1.49 -7.42 -5.28
C ILE A 78 2.57 -7.18 -6.34
N LEU A 79 3.24 -6.02 -6.28
CA LEU A 79 4.18 -5.60 -7.32
C LEU A 79 5.62 -5.96 -7.03
N HIS A 80 6.00 -6.06 -5.76
CA HIS A 80 7.40 -6.19 -5.35
C HIS A 80 7.62 -7.36 -4.39
N ARG A 81 6.90 -8.44 -4.59
CA ARG A 81 6.91 -9.58 -3.66
C ARG A 81 8.32 -10.12 -3.42
N SER A 82 9.17 -10.15 -4.44
CA SER A 82 10.53 -10.67 -4.31
C SER A 82 11.43 -9.79 -3.43
N GLN A 83 11.00 -8.57 -3.14
CA GLN A 83 11.77 -7.62 -2.34
C GLN A 83 11.34 -7.58 -0.87
N LEU A 84 10.35 -8.39 -0.48
CA LEU A 84 9.89 -8.43 0.90
C LEU A 84 10.97 -9.00 1.81
N LYS A 85 11.14 -8.39 2.96
CA LYS A 85 12.08 -8.89 3.97
C LYS A 85 11.53 -10.15 4.62
N MET A 86 12.43 -11.02 5.06
CA MET A 86 12.06 -12.29 5.68
C MET A 86 11.66 -12.16 7.14
N ALA A 87 11.94 -11.02 7.76
CA ALA A 87 11.59 -10.74 9.14
C ALA A 87 11.57 -9.24 9.37
N PRO A 88 10.88 -8.74 10.40
CA PRO A 88 10.89 -7.32 10.71
C PRO A 88 12.30 -6.85 10.98
N MET A 89 12.65 -5.70 10.44
CA MET A 89 13.93 -5.06 10.75
C MET A 89 13.81 -4.26 12.03
N GLN A 90 14.93 -4.00 12.67
CA GLN A 90 14.94 -3.33 13.96
C GLN A 90 15.31 -1.86 13.87
N ASP A 91 15.57 -1.37 12.70
CA ASP A 91 15.99 0.02 12.51
C ASP A 91 15.15 0.69 11.45
N ASP A 92 15.51 1.93 11.14
CA ASP A 92 14.74 2.78 10.22
C ASP A 92 14.84 2.34 8.76
N THR A 93 15.65 1.35 8.44
CA THR A 93 15.80 0.87 7.07
C THR A 93 14.95 -0.37 6.83
N LEU A 94 13.66 -0.31 7.22
CA LEU A 94 12.74 -1.43 7.06
C LEU A 94 12.50 -1.77 5.60
N TYR A 95 12.58 -0.79 4.72
CA TYR A 95 12.44 -1.01 3.29
C TYR A 95 13.77 -0.75 2.62
N ASN A 96 14.19 -1.70 1.82
CA ASN A 96 15.34 -1.53 0.96
C ASN A 96 14.84 -1.24 -0.46
N MET A 97 13.85 -0.37 -0.55
CA MET A 97 13.16 -0.08 -1.79
C MET A 97 13.58 1.26 -2.36
N THR A 98 13.64 1.32 -3.69
CA THR A 98 14.00 2.55 -4.39
C THR A 98 12.85 3.52 -4.41
N ASP A 99 13.12 4.78 -4.74
CA ASP A 99 12.09 5.78 -4.93
C ASP A 99 11.06 5.33 -5.97
N ASN A 100 11.52 4.58 -6.99
CA ASN A 100 10.64 4.08 -8.04
C ASN A 100 9.65 3.04 -7.50
N THR A 101 10.09 2.14 -6.61
CA THR A 101 9.17 1.17 -6.02
C THR A 101 8.17 1.84 -5.09
N GLU A 102 8.60 2.87 -4.37
CA GLU A 102 7.69 3.66 -3.54
C GLU A 102 6.64 4.37 -4.40
N TYR A 103 7.07 4.97 -5.51
CA TYR A 103 6.15 5.62 -6.44
C TYR A 103 5.13 4.62 -6.98
N GLN A 104 5.59 3.43 -7.37
CA GLN A 104 4.70 2.39 -7.90
C GLN A 104 3.69 1.93 -6.85
N ALA A 105 4.10 1.80 -5.60
CA ALA A 105 3.19 1.43 -4.52
C ALA A 105 2.14 2.52 -4.27
N ASN A 106 2.54 3.78 -4.37
CA ASN A 106 1.60 4.90 -4.27
C ASN A 106 0.60 4.91 -5.42
N LEU A 107 1.07 4.63 -6.63
CA LEU A 107 0.20 4.55 -7.80
C LEU A 107 -0.81 3.41 -7.65
N PHE A 108 -0.35 2.26 -7.14
CA PHE A 108 -1.24 1.13 -6.85
C PHE A 108 -2.31 1.54 -5.83
N ALA A 109 -1.91 2.21 -4.75
CA ALA A 109 -2.84 2.65 -3.73
C ALA A 109 -3.89 3.61 -4.32
N ALA A 110 -3.47 4.52 -5.18
CA ALA A 110 -4.39 5.44 -5.85
C ALA A 110 -5.38 4.69 -6.74
N ASP A 111 -4.86 3.76 -7.56
CA ASP A 111 -5.72 2.96 -8.45
C ASP A 111 -6.72 2.11 -7.67
N LEU A 112 -6.36 1.66 -6.48
CA LEU A 112 -7.24 0.85 -5.65
C LEU A 112 -8.32 1.70 -4.96
N LEU A 113 -7.93 2.84 -4.39
CA LEU A 113 -8.80 3.59 -3.47
C LEU A 113 -9.59 4.72 -4.13
N ILE A 114 -9.16 5.20 -5.29
CA ILE A 114 -9.69 6.43 -5.87
C ILE A 114 -10.35 6.13 -7.22
N GLU A 115 -11.43 6.85 -7.54
CA GLU A 115 -12.12 6.70 -8.81
C GLU A 115 -11.20 7.07 -9.98
N ASP A 116 -11.40 6.40 -11.11
CA ASP A 116 -10.48 6.47 -12.25
C ASP A 116 -10.29 7.90 -12.78
N GLU A 117 -11.34 8.68 -12.86
CA GLU A 117 -11.26 10.05 -13.36
C GLU A 117 -10.43 10.96 -12.46
N ASP A 118 -10.47 10.72 -11.16
CA ASP A 118 -9.71 11.52 -10.19
C ASP A 118 -8.24 11.17 -10.23
N ILE A 119 -7.89 9.93 -10.57
CA ILE A 119 -6.49 9.50 -10.66
C ILE A 119 -5.74 10.21 -11.77
N GLU A 120 -6.38 10.42 -12.92
CA GLU A 120 -5.73 11.12 -14.02
C GLU A 120 -5.28 12.52 -13.61
N GLU A 121 -6.13 13.21 -12.87
CA GLU A 121 -5.78 14.54 -12.36
C GLU A 121 -4.61 14.46 -11.38
N MET A 122 -4.61 13.49 -10.47
CA MET A 122 -3.53 13.31 -9.51
C MET A 122 -2.20 13.03 -10.20
N VAL A 123 -2.19 12.22 -11.23
CA VAL A 123 -0.97 11.91 -11.99
C VAL A 123 -0.43 13.16 -12.65
N GLN A 124 -1.30 13.98 -13.25
CA GLN A 124 -0.90 15.22 -13.90
C GLN A 124 -0.35 16.23 -12.91
N ASN A 125 -0.88 16.28 -11.69
CA ASN A 125 -0.49 17.23 -10.66
C ASN A 125 0.59 16.69 -9.73
N GLU A 126 1.07 15.47 -9.97
CA GLU A 126 2.11 14.84 -9.14
C GLU A 126 1.68 14.64 -7.68
N ASP A 127 0.37 14.44 -7.44
CA ASP A 127 -0.22 14.30 -6.11
C ASP A 127 -0.28 12.84 -5.63
N LEU A 128 0.64 12.00 -6.09
CA LEU A 128 0.63 10.57 -5.74
C LEU A 128 1.41 10.24 -4.46
N ASP A 129 1.92 11.25 -3.77
CA ASP A 129 2.57 11.01 -2.50
C ASP A 129 1.51 10.78 -1.41
N TYR A 130 1.98 10.46 -0.22
CA TYR A 130 1.11 10.18 0.91
C TYR A 130 0.15 11.33 1.21
N PHE A 131 0.65 12.56 1.17
CA PHE A 131 -0.18 13.73 1.47
C PHE A 131 -1.26 13.97 0.42
N GLY A 132 -0.92 13.77 -0.86
CA GLY A 132 -1.89 13.89 -1.94
C GLY A 132 -2.99 12.85 -1.83
N LEU A 133 -2.63 11.61 -1.50
CA LEU A 133 -3.60 10.54 -1.30
C LEU A 133 -4.53 10.86 -0.12
N CYS A 134 -3.98 11.37 0.98
CA CYS A 134 -4.79 11.77 2.13
C CYS A 134 -5.80 12.85 1.76
N SER A 135 -5.37 13.86 1.00
CA SER A 135 -6.24 14.95 0.58
C SER A 135 -7.39 14.46 -0.30
N SER A 136 -7.11 13.49 -1.16
CA SER A 136 -8.12 12.97 -2.09
C SER A 136 -9.18 12.12 -1.40
N LEU A 137 -8.86 11.50 -0.28
CA LEU A 137 -9.81 10.69 0.48
C LEU A 137 -10.64 11.52 1.45
N ASN A 138 -10.21 12.72 1.77
CA ASN A 138 -10.97 13.63 2.63
C ASN A 138 -11.92 14.51 1.77
#